data_d24fc661c47e21f5fe5e53ad4a5668bd
#
_entry.id   d24fc661c47e21f5fe5e53ad4a5668bd
#
_cell.length_a   1.000
_cell.length_b   1.000
_cell.length_c   1.000
_cell.angle_alpha   90.00
_cell.angle_beta   90.00
_cell.angle_gamma   90.00
#
_symmetry.space_group_name_H-M   'P 1'
#
loop_
_entity.id
_entity.type
_entity.pdbx_description
1 polymer ?
#
loop_
_entity_poly.entity_id
_entity_poly.type
_entity_poly.pdbx_seq_one_letter_code
_entity_poly.pdbx_strand_id
1 'polypeptide(L)'
;MKKFILACGFMVMLATGCGIPHETRQRAGQLEEQIKTELPNVDKAKEIYETLLEEEPWLKPIAVREQWSNQFTVAREGIEQARTQYDETVKPLLKKNDRNATESLSVEIAIVQRTLNVATSAATQPILRGRAIVAARQQAQDIGSTYGQYYDAIVGRNNEISALANRARENHPQRAEDIASRVAPMQKAATEAQTQRNTLEAQLQKHDNGGDADYAQLLDAFNKLKTLNAQGQAKELGVATALKSLDESYTRVLVDMKLRYFVAISWSDWDENSDSREQTGRGGLVEVSEAVFLEVLEIGDDRIAKCSGYGACSMSAQADARVLEELGISPKSAVFHKSSGSNQIEYYIADWNIRYYHRYDEERNGNITTTDWEEVDEDFYVENLPNLHMTLESKPFGVFAEDRFEEPTPAGMAYVDDGNYGEWEENSSGSYYWRFYPRYNYWYRYYGGDFYGYGRTEYADYSSHRTSGKAYYGRKDSAGNYAYGSQSRNVLTSNAFAESHLGKSGGIQRVTNSLRKAGIAAREDGPQSGK
;
A
#
# COMPACT_ATOMS: atom_id res chain seq x y z
N MET A 1 23.13 -15.88 -6.71
CA MET A 1 22.48 -17.01 -6.02
C MET A 1 21.13 -17.25 -6.68
N LYS A 2 21.01 -18.35 -7.42
CA LYS A 2 19.85 -18.73 -8.25
C LYS A 2 18.71 -19.18 -7.35
N LYS A 3 17.53 -18.52 -7.43
CA LYS A 3 16.29 -19.01 -6.82
C LYS A 3 15.70 -20.10 -7.72
N PHE A 4 15.70 -21.32 -7.24
CA PHE A 4 14.93 -22.43 -7.80
C PHE A 4 13.45 -22.21 -7.37
N ILE A 5 12.58 -21.93 -8.33
CA ILE A 5 11.15 -22.03 -8.15
C ILE A 5 10.76 -23.45 -8.53
N LEU A 6 10.45 -24.25 -7.52
CA LEU A 6 9.92 -25.60 -7.69
C LEU A 6 8.40 -25.45 -7.94
N ALA A 7 7.97 -25.60 -9.18
CA ALA A 7 6.57 -25.76 -9.54
C ALA A 7 6.12 -27.17 -9.15
N CYS A 8 5.56 -27.33 -7.94
CA CYS A 8 4.82 -28.53 -7.58
C CYS A 8 3.43 -28.46 -8.20
N GLY A 9 3.25 -29.12 -9.33
CA GLY A 9 1.94 -29.43 -9.89
C GLY A 9 1.15 -30.28 -8.89
N PHE A 10 0.15 -29.66 -8.23
CA PHE A 10 -0.83 -30.38 -7.41
C PHE A 10 -1.82 -31.07 -8.35
N MET A 11 -1.54 -32.34 -8.64
CA MET A 11 -2.51 -33.25 -9.23
C MET A 11 -3.55 -33.55 -8.14
N VAL A 12 -4.64 -32.79 -8.12
CA VAL A 12 -5.79 -33.08 -7.25
C VAL A 12 -6.45 -34.35 -7.79
N MET A 13 -6.04 -35.50 -7.27
CA MET A 13 -6.87 -36.71 -7.33
C MET A 13 -8.15 -36.41 -6.53
N LEU A 14 -9.26 -36.19 -7.21
CA LEU A 14 -10.60 -36.22 -6.65
C LEU A 14 -10.91 -37.67 -6.21
N ALA A 15 -10.35 -38.08 -5.07
CA ALA A 15 -10.93 -39.19 -4.31
C ALA A 15 -12.18 -38.63 -3.62
N THR A 16 -13.34 -38.87 -4.19
CA THR A 16 -14.65 -38.60 -3.61
C THR A 16 -14.89 -39.52 -2.40
N GLY A 17 -14.17 -39.29 -1.31
CA GLY A 17 -14.43 -39.92 0.00
C GLY A 17 -15.56 -39.16 0.68
N CYS A 18 -16.68 -39.85 0.95
CA CYS A 18 -17.82 -39.33 1.71
C CYS A 18 -17.50 -39.19 3.20
N GLY A 19 -16.56 -38.32 3.60
CA GLY A 19 -16.20 -38.15 5.01
C GLY A 19 -15.23 -37.03 5.28
N ILE A 20 -14.95 -36.77 6.55
CA ILE A 20 -13.97 -35.76 7.01
C ILE A 20 -12.60 -36.11 6.47
N PRO A 21 -11.82 -35.09 5.95
CA PRO A 21 -10.47 -35.28 5.44
C PRO A 21 -9.53 -35.92 6.47
N HIS A 22 -8.64 -36.77 6.00
CA HIS A 22 -7.67 -37.51 6.86
C HIS A 22 -6.83 -36.55 7.74
N GLU A 23 -6.39 -35.42 7.18
CA GLU A 23 -5.59 -34.42 7.88
C GLU A 23 -6.33 -33.82 9.08
N THR A 24 -7.62 -33.47 8.92
CA THR A 24 -8.46 -32.93 10.01
C THR A 24 -8.66 -33.96 11.12
N ARG A 25 -8.86 -35.25 10.77
CA ARG A 25 -8.94 -36.33 11.77
C ARG A 25 -7.61 -36.50 12.50
N GLN A 26 -6.49 -36.46 11.78
CA GLN A 26 -5.17 -36.58 12.38
C GLN A 26 -4.91 -35.46 13.39
N ARG A 27 -5.26 -34.20 13.04
CA ARG A 27 -5.17 -33.06 13.98
C ARG A 27 -6.01 -33.27 15.23
N ALA A 28 -7.25 -33.73 15.08
CA ALA A 28 -8.10 -34.02 16.22
C ALA A 28 -7.52 -35.11 17.09
N GLY A 29 -6.99 -36.21 16.52
CA GLY A 29 -6.32 -37.27 17.27
C GLY A 29 -5.07 -36.78 18.00
N GLN A 30 -4.25 -35.96 17.37
CA GLN A 30 -3.07 -35.34 18.00
C GLN A 30 -3.48 -34.47 19.20
N LEU A 31 -4.55 -33.67 19.05
CA LEU A 31 -5.07 -32.84 20.13
C LEU A 31 -5.57 -33.67 21.30
N GLU A 32 -6.27 -34.80 21.05
CA GLU A 32 -6.71 -35.71 22.10
C GLU A 32 -5.54 -36.30 22.90
N GLU A 33 -4.47 -36.71 22.21
CA GLU A 33 -3.24 -37.18 22.87
C GLU A 33 -2.54 -36.10 23.66
N GLN A 34 -2.47 -34.86 23.12
CA GLN A 34 -1.94 -33.71 23.86
C GLN A 34 -2.73 -33.49 25.16
N ILE A 35 -4.07 -33.44 25.10
CA ILE A 35 -4.89 -33.25 26.29
C ILE A 35 -4.62 -34.34 27.36
N LYS A 36 -4.43 -35.60 26.97
CA LYS A 36 -4.12 -36.71 27.89
C LYS A 36 -2.75 -36.56 28.56
N THR A 37 -1.77 -36.02 27.85
CA THR A 37 -0.39 -35.92 28.34
C THR A 37 -0.14 -34.67 29.17
N GLU A 38 -0.99 -33.63 29.07
CA GLU A 38 -0.72 -32.33 29.71
C GLU A 38 -0.98 -32.33 31.25
N LEU A 39 -1.90 -33.09 31.79
CA LEU A 39 -2.09 -33.17 33.26
C LEU A 39 -0.81 -33.66 33.98
N PRO A 40 -0.18 -34.79 33.57
CA PRO A 40 1.11 -35.19 34.14
C PRO A 40 2.23 -34.15 33.95
N ASN A 41 2.20 -33.36 32.83
CA ASN A 41 3.14 -32.32 32.60
C ASN A 41 2.98 -31.15 33.59
N VAL A 42 1.76 -30.80 33.97
CA VAL A 42 1.49 -29.80 35.03
C VAL A 42 2.06 -30.27 36.37
N ASP A 43 1.97 -31.54 36.71
CA ASP A 43 2.52 -32.09 37.95
C ASP A 43 4.06 -31.98 37.96
N LYS A 44 4.70 -32.36 36.87
CA LYS A 44 6.15 -32.19 36.72
C LYS A 44 6.58 -30.71 36.78
N ALA A 45 5.82 -29.82 36.16
CA ALA A 45 6.08 -28.39 36.22
C ALA A 45 5.97 -27.88 37.67
N LYS A 46 5.01 -28.38 38.43
CA LYS A 46 4.86 -28.04 39.85
C LYS A 46 6.05 -28.52 40.70
N GLU A 47 6.54 -29.74 40.46
CA GLU A 47 7.74 -30.29 41.15
C GLU A 47 8.97 -29.40 40.83
N ILE A 48 9.18 -29.00 39.56
CA ILE A 48 10.27 -28.11 39.17
C ILE A 48 10.14 -26.75 39.86
N TYR A 49 8.93 -26.22 39.97
CA TYR A 49 8.65 -24.98 40.68
C TYR A 49 8.96 -25.09 42.19
N GLU A 50 8.55 -26.17 42.86
CA GLU A 50 8.82 -26.43 44.27
C GLU A 50 10.33 -26.55 44.52
N THR A 51 11.06 -27.29 43.68
CA THR A 51 12.51 -27.39 43.69
C THR A 51 13.18 -26.00 43.55
N LEU A 52 12.71 -25.17 42.61
CA LEU A 52 13.24 -23.81 42.45
C LEU A 52 13.06 -22.97 43.72
N LEU A 53 11.95 -23.09 44.46
CA LEU A 53 11.72 -22.38 45.71
C LEU A 53 12.50 -22.97 46.90
N GLU A 54 12.94 -24.22 46.82
CA GLU A 54 13.86 -24.83 47.80
C GLU A 54 15.30 -24.37 47.58
N GLU A 55 15.72 -24.32 46.30
CA GLU A 55 17.06 -23.83 45.91
C GLU A 55 17.22 -22.33 46.14
N GLU A 56 16.18 -21.54 45.92
CA GLU A 56 16.15 -20.08 46.03
C GLU A 56 15.05 -19.60 47.01
N PRO A 57 15.20 -19.83 48.33
CA PRO A 57 14.15 -19.57 49.33
C PRO A 57 13.66 -18.11 49.37
N TRP A 58 14.51 -17.16 48.96
CA TRP A 58 14.19 -15.73 48.91
C TRP A 58 13.15 -15.40 47.84
N LEU A 59 12.87 -16.31 46.89
CA LEU A 59 11.77 -16.16 45.92
C LEU A 59 10.38 -16.39 46.53
N LYS A 60 10.25 -17.06 47.68
CA LYS A 60 8.94 -17.39 48.28
C LYS A 60 8.04 -16.18 48.52
N PRO A 61 8.50 -15.05 49.04
CA PRO A 61 7.66 -13.86 49.18
C PRO A 61 7.17 -13.32 47.84
N ILE A 62 8.00 -13.37 46.78
CA ILE A 62 7.65 -12.96 45.42
C ILE A 62 6.61 -13.91 44.83
N ALA A 63 6.82 -15.21 44.98
CA ALA A 63 5.92 -16.25 44.51
C ALA A 63 4.50 -16.14 45.11
N VAL A 64 4.44 -15.80 46.42
CA VAL A 64 3.16 -15.53 47.10
C VAL A 64 2.50 -14.26 46.59
N ARG A 65 3.26 -13.16 46.49
CA ARG A 65 2.75 -11.87 45.96
C ARG A 65 2.21 -11.98 44.54
N GLU A 66 2.92 -12.69 43.66
CA GLU A 66 2.55 -12.89 42.25
C GLU A 66 1.61 -14.11 42.03
N GLN A 67 1.19 -14.79 43.14
CA GLN A 67 0.23 -15.91 43.14
C GLN A 67 0.64 -17.08 42.23
N TRP A 68 1.91 -17.42 42.17
CA TRP A 68 2.44 -18.44 41.28
C TRP A 68 1.80 -19.82 41.46
N SER A 69 1.50 -20.22 42.72
CA SER A 69 0.85 -21.49 43.01
C SER A 69 -0.56 -21.62 42.36
N ASN A 70 -1.28 -20.50 42.21
CA ASN A 70 -2.62 -20.50 41.60
C ASN A 70 -2.54 -20.82 40.11
N GLN A 71 -1.42 -20.55 39.43
CA GLN A 71 -1.26 -20.85 38.01
C GLN A 71 -1.36 -22.35 37.71
N PHE A 72 -0.92 -23.22 38.63
CA PHE A 72 -1.08 -24.67 38.46
C PHE A 72 -2.54 -25.13 38.60
N THR A 73 -3.33 -24.45 39.44
CA THR A 73 -4.77 -24.67 39.51
C THR A 73 -5.44 -24.23 38.22
N VAL A 74 -5.15 -23.03 37.72
CA VAL A 74 -5.64 -22.51 36.45
C VAL A 74 -5.28 -23.46 35.28
N ALA A 75 -4.02 -23.94 35.28
CA ALA A 75 -3.58 -24.91 34.27
C ALA A 75 -4.39 -26.19 34.28
N ARG A 76 -4.62 -26.79 35.46
CA ARG A 76 -5.42 -28.02 35.59
C ARG A 76 -6.86 -27.81 35.15
N GLU A 77 -7.51 -26.75 35.64
CA GLU A 77 -8.87 -26.39 35.25
C GLU A 77 -9.00 -26.14 33.75
N GLY A 78 -8.04 -25.43 33.16
CA GLY A 78 -8.01 -25.18 31.72
C GLY A 78 -7.82 -26.44 30.88
N ILE A 79 -7.01 -27.42 31.33
CA ILE A 79 -6.86 -28.72 30.64
C ILE A 79 -8.14 -29.54 30.74
N GLU A 80 -8.81 -29.59 31.90
CA GLU A 80 -10.09 -30.26 32.05
C GLU A 80 -11.19 -29.59 31.22
N GLN A 81 -11.16 -28.25 31.12
CA GLN A 81 -12.05 -27.52 30.23
C GLN A 81 -11.78 -27.88 28.75
N ALA A 82 -10.52 -27.90 28.32
CA ALA A 82 -10.16 -28.31 26.96
C ALA A 82 -10.62 -29.74 26.66
N ARG A 83 -10.50 -30.66 27.66
CA ARG A 83 -10.99 -32.03 27.57
C ARG A 83 -12.51 -32.10 27.42
N THR A 84 -13.22 -31.36 28.25
CA THR A 84 -14.69 -31.29 28.20
C THR A 84 -15.15 -30.74 26.85
N GLN A 85 -14.57 -29.63 26.40
CA GLN A 85 -14.86 -29.07 25.09
C GLN A 85 -14.57 -30.06 23.95
N TYR A 86 -13.43 -30.76 24.00
CA TYR A 86 -13.10 -31.78 23.01
C TYR A 86 -14.15 -32.91 22.99
N ASP A 87 -14.56 -33.40 24.15
CA ASP A 87 -15.53 -34.48 24.27
C ASP A 87 -16.93 -34.06 23.81
N GLU A 88 -17.33 -32.80 24.06
CA GLU A 88 -18.67 -32.29 23.77
C GLU A 88 -18.79 -31.74 22.33
N THR A 89 -17.73 -31.19 21.75
CA THR A 89 -17.82 -30.52 20.43
C THR A 89 -17.08 -31.28 19.33
N VAL A 90 -15.82 -31.70 19.56
CA VAL A 90 -14.96 -32.32 18.54
C VAL A 90 -15.34 -33.77 18.30
N LYS A 91 -15.47 -34.60 19.36
CA LYS A 91 -15.80 -36.02 19.23
C LYS A 91 -17.13 -36.29 18.53
N PRO A 92 -18.24 -35.57 18.82
CA PRO A 92 -19.49 -35.78 18.11
C PRO A 92 -19.40 -35.48 16.61
N LEU A 93 -18.66 -34.43 16.23
CA LEU A 93 -18.44 -34.09 14.82
C LEU A 93 -17.62 -35.16 14.11
N LEU A 94 -16.56 -35.66 14.75
CA LEU A 94 -15.76 -36.77 14.22
C LEU A 94 -16.61 -38.06 14.02
N LYS A 95 -17.50 -38.36 14.95
CA LYS A 95 -18.39 -39.55 14.86
C LYS A 95 -19.39 -39.44 13.71
N LYS A 96 -19.95 -38.24 13.45
CA LYS A 96 -20.89 -38.02 12.33
C LYS A 96 -20.20 -38.24 10.98
N ASN A 97 -18.89 -38.05 10.89
CA ASN A 97 -18.09 -38.27 9.71
C ASN A 97 -18.62 -37.57 8.45
N ASP A 98 -19.24 -36.41 8.61
CA ASP A 98 -19.84 -35.62 7.54
C ASP A 98 -18.81 -34.65 6.98
N ARG A 99 -18.60 -34.66 5.66
CA ARG A 99 -17.71 -33.75 4.97
C ARG A 99 -18.12 -32.27 5.15
N ASN A 100 -19.42 -31.99 5.22
CA ASN A 100 -19.96 -30.66 5.44
C ASN A 100 -19.62 -30.09 6.84
N ALA A 101 -19.31 -30.96 7.80
CA ALA A 101 -18.90 -30.58 9.15
C ALA A 101 -17.39 -30.29 9.27
N THR A 102 -16.61 -30.42 8.20
CA THR A 102 -15.14 -30.24 8.24
C THR A 102 -14.72 -28.86 8.71
N GLU A 103 -15.39 -27.80 8.23
CA GLU A 103 -15.09 -26.42 8.63
C GLU A 103 -15.41 -26.20 10.11
N SER A 104 -16.62 -26.60 10.56
CA SER A 104 -17.01 -26.51 11.96
C SER A 104 -16.06 -27.30 12.86
N LEU A 105 -15.67 -28.51 12.45
CA LEU A 105 -14.70 -29.33 13.17
C LEU A 105 -13.33 -28.64 13.28
N SER A 106 -12.86 -28.00 12.22
CA SER A 106 -11.58 -27.27 12.23
C SER A 106 -11.62 -26.07 13.17
N VAL A 107 -12.75 -25.38 13.25
CA VAL A 107 -12.98 -24.28 14.21
C VAL A 107 -12.94 -24.79 15.64
N GLU A 108 -13.68 -25.87 15.95
CA GLU A 108 -13.73 -26.45 17.28
C GLU A 108 -12.35 -26.97 17.73
N ILE A 109 -11.59 -27.64 16.85
CA ILE A 109 -10.21 -28.06 17.13
C ILE A 109 -9.35 -26.83 17.48
N ALA A 110 -9.49 -25.73 16.75
CA ALA A 110 -8.71 -24.51 17.01
C ALA A 110 -9.08 -23.85 18.36
N ILE A 111 -10.36 -23.89 18.75
CA ILE A 111 -10.84 -23.39 20.05
C ILE A 111 -10.24 -24.22 21.17
N VAL A 112 -10.37 -25.55 21.12
CA VAL A 112 -9.84 -26.47 22.13
C VAL A 112 -8.31 -26.34 22.23
N GLN A 113 -7.60 -26.26 21.10
CA GLN A 113 -6.14 -26.05 21.07
C GLN A 113 -5.74 -24.75 21.76
N ARG A 114 -6.50 -23.67 21.54
CA ARG A 114 -6.25 -22.39 22.22
C ARG A 114 -6.44 -22.49 23.72
N THR A 115 -7.52 -23.14 24.18
CA THR A 115 -7.77 -23.39 25.61
C THR A 115 -6.62 -24.18 26.23
N LEU A 116 -6.18 -25.26 25.56
CA LEU A 116 -5.06 -26.09 25.99
C LEU A 116 -3.74 -25.29 26.06
N ASN A 117 -3.44 -24.48 25.03
CA ASN A 117 -2.22 -23.66 25.00
C ASN A 117 -2.18 -22.63 26.14
N VAL A 118 -3.31 -22.02 26.48
CA VAL A 118 -3.42 -21.09 27.61
C VAL A 118 -3.14 -21.84 28.93
N ALA A 119 -3.72 -23.02 29.10
CA ALA A 119 -3.54 -23.85 30.28
C ALA A 119 -2.08 -24.33 30.46
N THR A 120 -1.45 -24.85 29.41
CA THR A 120 -0.04 -25.28 29.45
C THR A 120 0.91 -24.12 29.69
N SER A 121 0.60 -22.96 29.11
CA SER A 121 1.36 -21.73 29.38
C SER A 121 1.27 -21.32 30.85
N ALA A 122 0.10 -21.41 31.47
CA ALA A 122 -0.07 -21.10 32.89
C ALA A 122 0.80 -21.97 33.79
N ALA A 123 0.95 -23.27 33.49
CA ALA A 123 1.80 -24.18 34.26
C ALA A 123 3.31 -23.83 34.19
N THR A 124 3.78 -23.32 33.07
CA THR A 124 5.20 -23.02 32.85
C THR A 124 5.61 -21.61 33.28
N GLN A 125 4.69 -20.65 33.32
CA GLN A 125 4.95 -19.25 33.64
C GLN A 125 5.65 -19.04 35.01
N PRO A 126 5.26 -19.69 36.13
CA PRO A 126 5.94 -19.54 37.41
C PRO A 126 7.42 -19.90 37.37
N ILE A 127 7.76 -20.98 36.66
CA ILE A 127 9.14 -21.45 36.51
C ILE A 127 9.97 -20.47 35.69
N LEU A 128 9.44 -20.06 34.54
CA LEU A 128 10.12 -19.10 33.65
C LEU A 128 10.33 -17.75 34.35
N ARG A 129 9.30 -17.27 35.05
CA ARG A 129 9.35 -16.04 35.83
C ARG A 129 10.36 -16.14 36.95
N GLY A 130 10.34 -17.22 37.73
CA GLY A 130 11.28 -17.44 38.85
C GLY A 130 12.72 -17.49 38.35
N ARG A 131 13.02 -18.26 37.32
CA ARG A 131 14.36 -18.32 36.71
C ARG A 131 14.84 -16.97 36.17
N ALA A 132 13.94 -16.21 35.56
CA ALA A 132 14.27 -14.87 35.07
C ALA A 132 14.62 -13.91 36.22
N ILE A 133 13.94 -14.00 37.37
CA ILE A 133 14.23 -13.20 38.54
C ILE A 133 15.57 -13.62 39.18
N VAL A 134 15.88 -14.93 39.24
CA VAL A 134 17.19 -15.43 39.67
C VAL A 134 18.29 -14.90 38.76
N ALA A 135 18.10 -14.97 37.46
CA ALA A 135 19.04 -14.40 36.49
C ALA A 135 19.23 -12.87 36.69
N ALA A 136 18.15 -12.13 36.97
CA ALA A 136 18.23 -10.70 37.24
C ALA A 136 19.05 -10.39 38.51
N ARG A 137 18.95 -11.23 39.54
CA ARG A 137 19.81 -11.10 40.74
C ARG A 137 21.29 -11.31 40.41
N GLN A 138 21.58 -12.36 39.64
CA GLN A 138 22.97 -12.68 39.24
C GLN A 138 23.55 -11.61 38.29
N GLN A 139 22.72 -10.96 37.51
CA GLN A 139 23.08 -9.94 36.52
C GLN A 139 22.82 -8.50 37.02
N ALA A 140 22.61 -8.29 38.32
CA ALA A 140 22.27 -6.96 38.85
C ALA A 140 23.30 -5.90 38.49
N GLN A 141 24.60 -6.21 38.52
CA GLN A 141 25.68 -5.30 38.14
C GLN A 141 25.63 -4.96 36.63
N ASP A 142 25.35 -5.95 35.76
CA ASP A 142 25.23 -5.74 34.31
C ASP A 142 24.00 -4.88 34.00
N ILE A 143 22.89 -5.13 34.69
CA ILE A 143 21.70 -4.28 34.61
C ILE A 143 22.05 -2.85 35.03
N GLY A 144 22.78 -2.69 36.15
CA GLY A 144 23.23 -1.40 36.65
C GLY A 144 24.12 -0.63 35.66
N SER A 145 24.95 -1.34 34.91
CA SER A 145 25.82 -0.72 33.89
C SER A 145 25.12 -0.36 32.58
N THR A 146 23.98 -0.99 32.28
CA THR A 146 23.33 -0.90 30.96
C THR A 146 22.01 -0.13 30.93
N TYR A 147 21.26 -0.08 32.06
CA TYR A 147 19.94 0.58 32.03
C TYR A 147 20.01 2.07 31.66
N GLY A 148 21.11 2.76 32.02
CA GLY A 148 21.34 4.15 31.68
C GLY A 148 21.29 4.41 30.19
N GLN A 149 21.85 3.52 29.36
CA GLN A 149 21.85 3.64 27.89
C GLN A 149 20.43 3.64 27.34
N TYR A 150 19.53 2.78 27.83
CA TYR A 150 18.14 2.75 27.40
C TYR A 150 17.38 4.00 27.84
N TYR A 151 17.60 4.42 29.10
CA TYR A 151 16.98 5.63 29.61
C TYR A 151 17.40 6.87 28.80
N ASP A 152 18.70 7.08 28.63
CA ASP A 152 19.28 8.23 27.94
C ASP A 152 18.81 8.26 26.46
N ALA A 153 18.72 7.10 25.82
CA ALA A 153 18.19 7.00 24.47
C ALA A 153 16.70 7.38 24.38
N ILE A 154 15.86 7.01 25.36
CA ILE A 154 14.45 7.40 25.41
C ILE A 154 14.32 8.91 25.62
N VAL A 155 15.04 9.46 26.58
CA VAL A 155 15.00 10.90 26.91
C VAL A 155 15.57 11.73 25.76
N GLY A 156 16.69 11.30 25.16
CA GLY A 156 17.29 11.96 24.01
C GLY A 156 16.30 12.11 22.86
N ARG A 157 15.66 11.01 22.44
CA ARG A 157 14.62 11.03 21.40
C ARG A 157 13.44 11.93 21.76
N ASN A 158 12.97 11.87 23.02
CA ASN A 158 11.88 12.76 23.45
C ASN A 158 12.28 14.23 23.35
N ASN A 159 13.51 14.58 23.68
CA ASN A 159 14.00 15.96 23.59
C ASN A 159 14.11 16.43 22.14
N GLU A 160 14.61 15.59 21.24
CA GLU A 160 14.70 15.89 19.80
C GLU A 160 13.32 16.10 19.19
N ILE A 161 12.38 15.18 19.45
CA ILE A 161 11.00 15.30 18.99
C ILE A 161 10.30 16.52 19.61
N SER A 162 10.54 16.83 20.87
CA SER A 162 9.98 18.01 21.53
C SER A 162 10.52 19.32 20.92
N ALA A 163 11.80 19.36 20.55
CA ALA A 163 12.37 20.51 19.86
C ALA A 163 11.74 20.72 18.47
N LEU A 164 11.55 19.63 17.70
CA LEU A 164 10.86 19.68 16.42
C LEU A 164 9.39 20.13 16.59
N ALA A 165 8.70 19.60 17.59
CA ALA A 165 7.31 19.96 17.88
C ALA A 165 7.14 21.44 18.28
N ASN A 166 8.09 21.99 19.06
CA ASN A 166 8.07 23.40 19.44
C ASN A 166 8.23 24.29 18.20
N ARG A 167 9.20 24.00 17.32
CA ARG A 167 9.37 24.72 16.06
C ARG A 167 8.12 24.59 15.17
N ALA A 168 7.57 23.39 15.06
CA ALA A 168 6.35 23.18 14.29
C ALA A 168 5.15 23.98 14.83
N ARG A 169 5.00 24.13 16.17
CA ARG A 169 3.95 24.96 16.79
C ARG A 169 4.18 26.45 16.56
N GLU A 170 5.42 26.91 16.57
CA GLU A 170 5.77 28.31 16.28
C GLU A 170 5.42 28.66 14.85
N ASN A 171 5.73 27.78 13.88
CA ASN A 171 5.46 27.99 12.45
C ASN A 171 3.97 27.77 12.10
N HIS A 172 3.29 26.83 12.80
CA HIS A 172 1.91 26.41 12.50
C HIS A 172 1.05 26.37 13.76
N PRO A 173 0.77 27.53 14.41
CA PRO A 173 0.03 27.59 15.68
C PRO A 173 -1.39 27.00 15.59
N GLN A 174 -2.01 27.03 14.40
CA GLN A 174 -3.32 26.41 14.13
C GLN A 174 -3.29 24.87 14.24
N ARG A 175 -2.12 24.25 14.23
CA ARG A 175 -1.92 22.80 14.36
C ARG A 175 -1.41 22.37 15.75
N ALA A 176 -1.46 23.27 16.73
CA ALA A 176 -0.87 23.01 18.04
C ALA A 176 -1.42 21.75 18.73
N GLU A 177 -2.73 21.48 18.61
CA GLU A 177 -3.39 20.30 19.18
C GLU A 177 -2.97 19.00 18.45
N ASP A 178 -2.96 19.02 17.11
CA ASP A 178 -2.55 17.87 16.30
C ASP A 178 -1.08 17.51 16.59
N ILE A 179 -0.20 18.51 16.67
CA ILE A 179 1.21 18.35 17.03
C ILE A 179 1.33 17.76 18.44
N ALA A 180 0.56 18.28 19.41
CA ALA A 180 0.59 17.78 20.77
C ALA A 180 0.17 16.31 20.85
N SER A 181 -0.91 15.95 20.15
CA SER A 181 -1.40 14.57 20.09
C SER A 181 -0.35 13.60 19.53
N ARG A 182 0.39 14.00 18.48
CA ARG A 182 1.42 13.16 17.84
C ARG A 182 2.63 12.92 18.72
N VAL A 183 3.04 13.91 19.52
CA VAL A 183 4.21 13.78 20.38
C VAL A 183 3.90 13.18 21.76
N ALA A 184 2.64 13.21 22.20
CA ALA A 184 2.21 12.72 23.51
C ALA A 184 2.69 11.28 23.83
N PRO A 185 2.71 10.32 22.90
CA PRO A 185 3.24 8.98 23.17
C PRO A 185 4.73 8.97 23.53
N MET A 186 5.55 9.86 22.94
CA MET A 186 6.98 9.97 23.23
C MET A 186 7.20 10.61 24.62
N GLN A 187 6.45 11.66 24.94
CA GLN A 187 6.48 12.32 26.25
C GLN A 187 6.06 11.35 27.37
N LYS A 188 4.99 10.59 27.14
CA LYS A 188 4.54 9.55 28.07
C LYS A 188 5.60 8.48 28.27
N ALA A 189 6.26 8.03 27.20
CA ALA A 189 7.35 7.06 27.31
C ALA A 189 8.54 7.59 28.11
N ALA A 190 8.91 8.86 27.96
CA ALA A 190 9.99 9.48 28.74
C ALA A 190 9.62 9.60 30.23
N THR A 191 8.39 9.99 30.56
CA THR A 191 7.90 10.04 31.96
C THR A 191 7.89 8.64 32.59
N GLU A 192 7.41 7.64 31.85
CA GLU A 192 7.41 6.26 32.32
C GLU A 192 8.84 5.73 32.50
N ALA A 193 9.75 6.04 31.57
CA ALA A 193 11.16 5.68 31.67
C ALA A 193 11.81 6.27 32.93
N GLN A 194 11.49 7.52 33.31
CA GLN A 194 11.97 8.12 34.57
C GLN A 194 11.45 7.34 35.77
N THR A 195 10.20 6.90 35.78
CA THR A 195 9.65 6.08 36.87
C THR A 195 10.40 4.74 36.99
N GLN A 196 10.66 4.08 35.85
CA GLN A 196 11.38 2.81 35.83
C GLN A 196 12.84 2.98 36.26
N ARG A 197 13.48 4.06 35.83
CA ARG A 197 14.83 4.42 36.29
C ARG A 197 14.89 4.54 37.82
N ASN A 198 13.97 5.30 38.41
CA ASN A 198 13.93 5.48 39.87
C ASN A 198 13.75 4.14 40.61
N THR A 199 12.91 3.26 40.07
CA THR A 199 12.70 1.90 40.60
C THR A 199 13.98 1.08 40.52
N LEU A 200 14.67 1.09 39.38
CA LEU A 200 15.94 0.38 39.18
C LEU A 200 17.02 0.88 40.16
N GLU A 201 17.23 2.19 40.25
CA GLU A 201 18.20 2.79 41.12
C GLU A 201 17.94 2.41 42.59
N ALA A 202 16.68 2.44 43.02
CA ALA A 202 16.33 2.06 44.39
C ALA A 202 16.61 0.57 44.69
N GLN A 203 16.36 -0.34 43.73
CA GLN A 203 16.61 -1.77 43.95
C GLN A 203 18.11 -2.11 43.84
N LEU A 204 18.84 -1.47 42.91
CA LEU A 204 20.30 -1.62 42.79
C LEU A 204 21.02 -1.11 44.03
N GLN A 205 20.61 0.04 44.59
CA GLN A 205 21.18 0.55 45.85
C GLN A 205 20.97 -0.43 47.00
N LYS A 206 19.81 -1.09 47.10
CA LYS A 206 19.57 -2.14 48.10
C LYS A 206 20.48 -3.34 47.89
N HIS A 207 20.64 -3.78 46.63
CA HIS A 207 21.54 -4.87 46.25
C HIS A 207 22.99 -4.58 46.68
N ASP A 208 23.51 -3.40 46.32
CA ASP A 208 24.89 -2.99 46.58
C ASP A 208 25.18 -2.88 48.10
N ASN A 209 24.17 -2.48 48.86
CA ASN A 209 24.27 -2.38 50.34
C ASN A 209 24.00 -3.73 51.04
N GLY A 210 23.84 -4.83 50.33
CA GLY A 210 23.52 -6.14 50.87
C GLY A 210 22.14 -6.24 51.54
N GLY A 211 21.23 -5.34 51.19
CA GLY A 211 19.85 -5.31 51.68
C GLY A 211 18.88 -6.17 50.84
N ASP A 212 17.61 -6.18 51.29
CA ASP A 212 16.52 -6.93 50.61
C ASP A 212 16.09 -6.20 49.35
N ALA A 213 16.76 -6.45 48.23
CA ALA A 213 16.36 -5.96 46.92
C ALA A 213 15.24 -6.82 46.33
N ASP A 214 14.21 -6.16 45.76
CA ASP A 214 13.16 -6.84 45.01
C ASP A 214 13.60 -7.03 43.55
N TYR A 215 14.18 -8.19 43.25
CA TYR A 215 14.68 -8.51 41.92
C TYR A 215 13.57 -8.72 40.87
N ALA A 216 12.33 -8.97 41.30
CA ALA A 216 11.19 -8.97 40.37
C ALA A 216 10.90 -7.56 39.88
N GLN A 217 10.85 -6.56 40.78
CA GLN A 217 10.71 -5.16 40.39
C GLN A 217 11.89 -4.66 39.55
N LEU A 218 13.11 -5.07 39.89
CA LEU A 218 14.32 -4.74 39.14
C LEU A 218 14.22 -5.25 37.71
N LEU A 219 13.85 -6.52 37.51
CA LEU A 219 13.68 -7.15 36.21
C LEU A 219 12.58 -6.47 35.39
N ASP A 220 11.43 -6.22 36.01
CA ASP A 220 10.28 -5.61 35.34
C ASP A 220 10.58 -4.19 34.89
N ALA A 221 11.22 -3.39 35.72
CA ALA A 221 11.64 -2.04 35.40
C ALA A 221 12.67 -2.03 34.26
N PHE A 222 13.63 -2.95 34.26
CA PHE A 222 14.63 -3.09 33.20
C PHE A 222 14.01 -3.50 31.87
N ASN A 223 13.16 -4.52 31.89
CA ASN A 223 12.45 -4.97 30.68
C ASN A 223 11.52 -3.90 30.13
N LYS A 224 10.90 -3.11 31.01
CA LYS A 224 10.06 -1.98 30.59
C LYS A 224 10.88 -0.89 29.90
N LEU A 225 12.07 -0.53 30.41
CA LEU A 225 12.98 0.41 29.73
C LEU A 225 13.39 -0.12 28.35
N LYS A 226 13.75 -1.39 28.23
CA LYS A 226 14.06 -2.00 26.92
C LYS A 226 12.89 -1.90 25.94
N THR A 227 11.68 -2.20 26.42
CA THR A 227 10.46 -2.13 25.62
C THR A 227 10.15 -0.70 25.19
N LEU A 228 10.23 0.28 26.10
CA LEU A 228 10.02 1.70 25.79
C LEU A 228 11.06 2.21 24.79
N ASN A 229 12.33 1.79 24.93
CA ASN A 229 13.39 2.14 24.00
C ASN A 229 13.09 1.61 22.58
N ALA A 230 12.73 0.33 22.45
CA ALA A 230 12.40 -0.27 21.15
C ALA A 230 11.16 0.37 20.51
N GLN A 231 10.11 0.62 21.29
CA GLN A 231 8.89 1.29 20.82
C GLN A 231 9.15 2.75 20.39
N GLY A 232 10.00 3.47 21.16
CA GLY A 232 10.42 4.84 20.83
C GLY A 232 11.18 4.88 19.51
N GLN A 233 12.14 3.98 19.33
CA GLN A 233 12.93 3.87 18.09
C GLN A 233 12.04 3.59 16.86
N ALA A 234 11.05 2.72 16.99
CA ALA A 234 10.13 2.40 15.89
C ALA A 234 9.23 3.59 15.49
N LYS A 235 8.90 4.48 16.43
CA LYS A 235 7.99 5.61 16.19
C LYS A 235 8.70 6.92 15.82
N GLU A 236 9.95 7.09 16.24
CA GLU A 236 10.71 8.33 16.11
C GLU A 236 10.71 8.89 14.69
N LEU A 237 11.09 8.05 13.72
CA LEU A 237 11.18 8.46 12.32
C LEU A 237 9.84 8.96 11.79
N GLY A 238 8.75 8.24 12.08
CA GLY A 238 7.41 8.61 11.63
C GLY A 238 6.96 9.95 12.22
N VAL A 239 7.16 10.16 13.53
CA VAL A 239 6.80 11.41 14.19
C VAL A 239 7.67 12.58 13.68
N ALA A 240 8.98 12.38 13.56
CA ALA A 240 9.89 13.41 13.05
C ALA A 240 9.56 13.79 11.60
N THR A 241 9.28 12.81 10.74
CA THR A 241 8.89 13.03 9.35
C THR A 241 7.56 13.79 9.27
N ALA A 242 6.57 13.39 10.07
CA ALA A 242 5.29 14.08 10.11
C ALA A 242 5.44 15.55 10.53
N LEU A 243 6.22 15.84 11.59
CA LEU A 243 6.46 17.21 12.04
C LEU A 243 7.20 18.06 10.98
N LYS A 244 8.22 17.52 10.33
CA LYS A 244 8.96 18.20 9.26
C LYS A 244 8.10 18.45 8.04
N SER A 245 7.17 17.55 7.74
CA SER A 245 6.28 17.70 6.58
C SER A 245 5.39 18.95 6.66
N LEU A 246 5.16 19.50 7.85
CA LEU A 246 4.42 20.77 7.99
C LEU A 246 5.14 21.95 7.34
N ASP A 247 6.47 21.95 7.30
CA ASP A 247 7.31 23.00 6.69
C ASP A 247 7.56 22.74 5.18
N GLU A 248 6.87 21.79 4.58
CA GLU A 248 7.00 21.45 3.16
C GLU A 248 5.67 21.68 2.44
N SER A 249 5.72 22.21 1.21
CA SER A 249 4.61 22.18 0.26
C SER A 249 4.89 21.19 -0.85
N TYR A 250 3.84 20.59 -1.36
CA TYR A 250 3.89 19.66 -2.48
C TYR A 250 2.62 19.75 -3.32
N THR A 251 2.80 19.75 -4.64
CA THR A 251 1.68 19.66 -5.58
C THR A 251 2.09 18.85 -6.79
N ARG A 252 1.16 18.05 -7.28
CA ARG A 252 1.33 17.26 -8.50
C ARG A 252 0.22 17.60 -9.48
N VAL A 253 0.58 18.25 -10.58
CA VAL A 253 -0.33 18.68 -11.65
C VAL A 253 -0.18 17.76 -12.85
N LEU A 254 -1.29 17.22 -13.37
CA LEU A 254 -1.29 16.45 -14.60
C LEU A 254 -1.13 17.40 -15.79
N VAL A 255 0.04 17.37 -16.46
CA VAL A 255 0.35 18.32 -17.52
C VAL A 255 0.28 17.73 -18.92
N ASP A 256 0.37 16.41 -19.04
CA ASP A 256 0.30 15.76 -20.33
C ASP A 256 -0.09 14.29 -20.22
N MET A 257 -0.64 13.74 -21.29
CA MET A 257 -1.11 12.37 -21.40
C MET A 257 -0.79 11.80 -22.77
N LYS A 258 -0.42 10.53 -22.87
CA LYS A 258 -0.25 9.85 -24.15
C LYS A 258 -0.58 8.36 -24.07
N LEU A 259 -0.92 7.81 -25.22
CA LEU A 259 -1.04 6.38 -25.46
C LEU A 259 0.12 5.90 -26.31
N ARG A 260 0.53 4.64 -26.09
CA ARG A 260 1.42 3.91 -27.00
C ARG A 260 0.74 2.61 -27.38
N TYR A 261 0.76 2.30 -28.65
CA TYR A 261 0.03 1.19 -29.22
C TYR A 261 0.99 0.09 -29.63
N PHE A 262 0.67 -1.14 -29.30
CA PHE A 262 1.49 -2.31 -29.56
C PHE A 262 0.68 -3.40 -30.22
N VAL A 263 1.25 -4.05 -31.22
CA VAL A 263 0.62 -5.15 -31.95
C VAL A 263 1.60 -6.31 -32.06
N ALA A 264 1.13 -7.52 -31.84
CA ALA A 264 1.85 -8.74 -32.15
C ALA A 264 1.20 -9.44 -33.35
N ILE A 265 2.03 -9.98 -34.22
CA ILE A 265 1.56 -10.76 -35.38
C ILE A 265 1.86 -12.25 -35.17
N SER A 266 1.06 -13.09 -35.77
CA SER A 266 1.33 -14.51 -35.99
C SER A 266 1.43 -14.79 -37.47
N TRP A 267 2.11 -15.86 -37.83
CA TRP A 267 2.20 -16.30 -39.21
C TRP A 267 2.01 -17.82 -39.31
N SER A 268 1.45 -18.25 -40.44
CA SER A 268 1.28 -19.65 -40.74
C SER A 268 1.73 -19.92 -42.16
N ASP A 269 2.34 -21.08 -42.36
CA ASP A 269 2.59 -21.62 -43.69
C ASP A 269 1.25 -22.12 -44.28
N TRP A 270 1.01 -21.82 -45.54
CA TRP A 270 -0.10 -22.36 -46.27
C TRP A 270 0.39 -23.47 -47.21
N ASP A 271 -0.14 -24.67 -47.07
CA ASP A 271 0.03 -25.77 -48.00
C ASP A 271 -1.19 -25.87 -48.94
N GLU A 272 -0.99 -25.50 -50.20
CA GLU A 272 -2.06 -25.56 -51.22
C GLU A 272 -2.58 -26.99 -51.48
N ASN A 273 -1.81 -28.04 -51.11
CA ASN A 273 -2.17 -29.43 -51.37
C ASN A 273 -2.99 -30.07 -50.24
N SER A 274 -2.95 -29.54 -49.03
CA SER A 274 -3.62 -30.14 -47.87
C SER A 274 -4.78 -29.32 -47.34
N ASP A 275 -5.02 -28.08 -47.84
CA ASP A 275 -5.99 -27.11 -47.30
C ASP A 275 -5.89 -26.94 -45.76
N SER A 276 -4.68 -27.20 -45.22
CA SER A 276 -4.39 -27.13 -43.81
C SER A 276 -3.52 -25.92 -43.50
N ARG A 277 -3.86 -25.23 -42.39
CA ARG A 277 -3.05 -24.14 -41.80
C ARG A 277 -2.35 -24.64 -40.57
N GLU A 278 -1.05 -24.56 -40.54
CA GLU A 278 -0.27 -24.82 -39.33
C GLU A 278 0.31 -23.49 -38.85
N GLN A 279 0.02 -23.10 -37.61
CA GLN A 279 0.60 -21.90 -37.02
C GLN A 279 2.08 -22.12 -36.77
N THR A 280 2.92 -21.46 -37.57
CA THR A 280 4.39 -21.69 -37.56
C THR A 280 5.15 -20.74 -36.67
N GLY A 281 4.56 -19.59 -36.23
CA GLY A 281 5.21 -18.68 -35.31
C GLY A 281 4.34 -17.53 -34.82
N ARG A 282 4.86 -16.86 -33.78
CA ARG A 282 4.29 -15.64 -33.20
C ARG A 282 5.43 -14.67 -32.91
N GLY A 283 5.26 -13.41 -33.33
CA GLY A 283 6.15 -12.30 -33.02
C GLY A 283 5.88 -11.71 -31.63
N GLY A 284 6.84 -10.94 -31.11
CA GLY A 284 6.61 -10.10 -29.95
C GLY A 284 5.77 -8.87 -30.28
N LEU A 285 5.37 -8.13 -29.24
CA LEU A 285 4.66 -6.85 -29.40
C LEU A 285 5.61 -5.81 -30.03
N VAL A 286 5.18 -5.19 -31.10
CA VAL A 286 5.87 -4.10 -31.80
C VAL A 286 5.07 -2.82 -31.61
N GLU A 287 5.74 -1.71 -31.32
CA GLU A 287 5.10 -0.40 -31.21
C GLU A 287 4.72 0.10 -32.61
N VAL A 288 3.46 0.54 -32.74
CA VAL A 288 2.90 1.04 -34.00
C VAL A 288 2.26 2.42 -33.78
N SER A 289 2.03 3.15 -34.87
CA SER A 289 1.27 4.38 -34.83
C SER A 289 -0.21 4.13 -34.50
N GLU A 290 -0.88 5.15 -33.93
CA GLU A 290 -2.32 5.09 -33.66
C GLU A 290 -3.13 4.72 -34.94
N ALA A 291 -2.73 5.27 -36.08
CA ALA A 291 -3.42 5.00 -37.35
C ALA A 291 -3.36 3.51 -37.73
N VAL A 292 -2.18 2.91 -37.62
CA VAL A 292 -2.00 1.47 -37.89
C VAL A 292 -2.73 0.63 -36.84
N PHE A 293 -2.68 1.03 -35.57
CA PHE A 293 -3.42 0.34 -34.51
C PHE A 293 -4.93 0.29 -34.79
N LEU A 294 -5.53 1.41 -35.21
CA LEU A 294 -6.94 1.48 -35.49
C LEU A 294 -7.32 0.63 -36.72
N GLU A 295 -6.47 0.60 -37.75
CA GLU A 295 -6.64 -0.30 -38.91
C GLU A 295 -6.54 -1.78 -38.48
N VAL A 296 -5.61 -2.12 -37.62
CA VAL A 296 -5.46 -3.46 -37.04
C VAL A 296 -6.73 -3.90 -36.31
N LEU A 297 -7.35 -3.01 -35.52
CA LEU A 297 -8.62 -3.32 -34.84
C LEU A 297 -9.78 -3.58 -35.86
N GLU A 298 -9.78 -2.87 -36.98
CA GLU A 298 -10.79 -3.07 -38.06
C GLU A 298 -10.54 -4.37 -38.83
N ILE A 299 -9.30 -4.82 -39.00
CA ILE A 299 -8.92 -6.10 -39.58
C ILE A 299 -9.38 -7.27 -38.69
N GLY A 300 -9.25 -7.12 -37.35
CA GLY A 300 -9.60 -8.16 -36.39
C GLY A 300 -8.84 -9.46 -36.62
N ASP A 301 -9.56 -10.58 -36.64
CA ASP A 301 -8.99 -11.92 -36.85
C ASP A 301 -8.70 -12.23 -38.32
N ASP A 302 -9.01 -11.32 -39.25
CA ASP A 302 -8.77 -11.54 -40.68
C ASP A 302 -7.27 -11.52 -40.99
N ARG A 303 -6.93 -12.11 -42.15
CA ARG A 303 -5.57 -12.12 -42.64
C ARG A 303 -5.10 -10.72 -43.00
N ILE A 304 -3.96 -10.26 -42.44
CA ILE A 304 -3.36 -8.96 -42.78
C ILE A 304 -2.75 -9.01 -44.19
N ALA A 305 -1.93 -10.03 -44.45
CA ALA A 305 -1.19 -10.18 -45.69
C ALA A 305 -0.85 -11.62 -46.01
N LYS A 306 -0.67 -11.89 -47.30
CA LYS A 306 -0.12 -13.14 -47.83
C LYS A 306 1.11 -12.82 -48.67
N CYS A 307 2.25 -13.32 -48.26
CA CYS A 307 3.54 -13.07 -48.91
C CYS A 307 4.05 -14.33 -49.63
N SER A 308 4.51 -14.18 -50.89
CA SER A 308 5.15 -15.26 -51.63
C SER A 308 6.67 -15.17 -51.54
N GLY A 309 7.37 -16.33 -51.63
CA GLY A 309 8.83 -16.42 -51.61
C GLY A 309 9.55 -15.66 -52.72
N TYR A 310 8.82 -15.16 -53.71
CA TYR A 310 9.35 -14.41 -54.86
C TYR A 310 9.22 -12.89 -54.73
N GLY A 311 8.89 -12.35 -53.57
CA GLY A 311 9.00 -10.91 -53.26
C GLY A 311 7.72 -10.11 -53.40
N ALA A 312 6.55 -10.72 -53.48
CA ALA A 312 5.25 -10.04 -53.51
C ALA A 312 4.42 -10.38 -52.27
N CYS A 313 3.87 -9.36 -51.62
CA CYS A 313 2.82 -9.51 -50.59
C CYS A 313 1.50 -8.96 -51.15
N SER A 314 0.44 -9.73 -51.05
CA SER A 314 -0.94 -9.26 -51.25
C SER A 314 -1.55 -8.93 -49.90
N MET A 315 -2.08 -7.72 -49.75
CA MET A 315 -2.73 -7.25 -48.54
C MET A 315 -4.20 -7.67 -48.50
N SER A 316 -4.79 -7.72 -47.30
CA SER A 316 -6.25 -7.75 -47.15
C SER A 316 -6.85 -6.44 -47.67
N ALA A 317 -8.14 -6.44 -47.94
CA ALA A 317 -8.85 -5.24 -48.42
C ALA A 317 -8.83 -4.08 -47.38
N GLN A 318 -8.57 -4.40 -46.13
CA GLN A 318 -8.53 -3.45 -44.98
C GLN A 318 -7.13 -2.98 -44.61
N ALA A 319 -6.06 -3.64 -45.07
CA ALA A 319 -4.67 -3.28 -44.74
C ALA A 319 -4.05 -2.45 -45.87
N ASP A 320 -3.28 -1.41 -45.51
CA ASP A 320 -2.44 -0.63 -46.42
C ASP A 320 -0.94 -0.94 -46.29
N ALA A 321 -0.13 -0.37 -47.15
CA ALA A 321 1.33 -0.58 -47.15
C ALA A 321 2.00 -0.12 -45.83
N ARG A 322 1.44 0.87 -45.16
CA ARG A 322 1.93 1.41 -43.88
C ARG A 322 1.76 0.37 -42.77
N VAL A 323 0.63 -0.39 -42.74
CA VAL A 323 0.41 -1.47 -41.78
C VAL A 323 1.52 -2.51 -41.91
N LEU A 324 1.85 -2.91 -43.14
CA LEU A 324 2.93 -3.89 -43.33
C LEU A 324 4.29 -3.36 -42.91
N GLU A 325 4.61 -2.11 -43.19
CA GLU A 325 5.87 -1.46 -42.87
C GLU A 325 6.07 -1.39 -41.34
N GLU A 326 5.09 -0.85 -40.62
CA GLU A 326 5.20 -0.67 -39.16
C GLU A 326 5.19 -2.02 -38.41
N LEU A 327 4.47 -3.04 -38.91
CA LEU A 327 4.50 -4.39 -38.37
C LEU A 327 5.74 -5.19 -38.79
N GLY A 328 6.63 -4.61 -39.60
CA GLY A 328 7.84 -5.27 -40.10
C GLY A 328 7.56 -6.44 -41.04
N ILE A 329 6.37 -6.48 -41.64
CA ILE A 329 5.99 -7.52 -42.62
C ILE A 329 6.58 -7.15 -43.97
N SER A 330 7.58 -7.90 -44.43
CA SER A 330 8.14 -7.74 -45.76
C SER A 330 8.46 -9.09 -46.38
N PRO A 331 8.51 -9.20 -47.72
CA PRO A 331 8.97 -10.42 -48.40
C PRO A 331 10.37 -10.85 -47.98
N LYS A 332 11.23 -9.89 -47.54
CA LYS A 332 12.60 -10.16 -47.08
C LYS A 332 12.66 -10.64 -45.62
N SER A 333 11.71 -10.26 -44.78
CA SER A 333 11.62 -10.70 -43.39
C SER A 333 10.88 -12.02 -43.22
N ALA A 334 10.19 -12.49 -44.24
CA ALA A 334 9.63 -13.83 -44.30
C ALA A 334 10.78 -14.84 -44.31
N VAL A 335 11.19 -15.31 -43.13
CA VAL A 335 12.16 -16.39 -42.99
C VAL A 335 11.44 -17.67 -43.42
N PHE A 336 11.62 -18.03 -44.71
CA PHE A 336 11.09 -19.26 -45.25
C PHE A 336 11.74 -20.45 -44.53
N HIS A 337 11.05 -21.03 -43.58
CA HIS A 337 11.42 -22.33 -43.08
C HIS A 337 11.15 -23.37 -44.15
N LYS A 338 12.19 -23.89 -44.73
CA LYS A 338 12.17 -24.97 -45.72
C LYS A 338 11.69 -26.28 -45.08
N SER A 339 10.44 -26.42 -44.73
CA SER A 339 9.95 -27.72 -44.24
C SER A 339 8.84 -28.37 -45.06
N SER A 340 8.21 -27.70 -45.96
CA SER A 340 7.24 -28.31 -46.86
C SER A 340 6.94 -27.39 -48.02
N GLY A 341 7.24 -27.73 -49.21
CA GLY A 341 6.94 -27.19 -50.55
C GLY A 341 6.08 -25.96 -50.76
N SER A 342 5.52 -25.28 -49.76
CA SER A 342 4.75 -24.08 -49.87
C SER A 342 5.65 -22.83 -49.79
N ASN A 343 5.53 -21.96 -50.77
CA ASN A 343 6.28 -20.70 -50.83
C ASN A 343 5.45 -19.50 -50.34
N GLN A 344 4.43 -19.72 -49.50
CA GLN A 344 3.49 -18.68 -49.10
C GLN A 344 3.37 -18.65 -47.56
N ILE A 345 3.43 -17.43 -46.98
CA ILE A 345 3.23 -17.17 -45.55
C ILE A 345 2.07 -16.22 -45.42
N GLU A 346 1.13 -16.55 -44.56
CA GLU A 346 0.02 -15.68 -44.18
C GLU A 346 0.25 -15.06 -42.79
N TYR A 347 -0.03 -13.78 -42.65
CA TYR A 347 0.13 -12.99 -41.41
C TYR A 347 -1.23 -12.59 -40.85
N TYR A 348 -1.35 -12.72 -39.54
CA TYR A 348 -2.55 -12.44 -38.75
C TYR A 348 -2.22 -11.59 -37.54
N ILE A 349 -3.18 -10.89 -36.96
CA ILE A 349 -3.06 -10.29 -35.65
C ILE A 349 -3.05 -11.40 -34.60
N ALA A 350 -2.04 -11.43 -33.74
CA ALA A 350 -1.94 -12.40 -32.64
C ALA A 350 -2.40 -11.82 -31.30
N ASP A 351 -2.16 -10.53 -31.12
CA ASP A 351 -2.45 -9.82 -29.89
C ASP A 351 -2.24 -8.32 -30.09
N TRP A 352 -2.78 -7.53 -29.20
CA TRP A 352 -2.52 -6.10 -29.15
C TRP A 352 -2.57 -5.58 -27.72
N ASN A 353 -1.92 -4.43 -27.46
CA ASN A 353 -1.89 -3.79 -26.15
C ASN A 353 -1.79 -2.28 -26.29
N ILE A 354 -2.41 -1.56 -25.37
CA ILE A 354 -2.24 -0.12 -25.20
C ILE A 354 -1.51 0.11 -23.89
N ARG A 355 -0.49 0.96 -23.91
CA ARG A 355 0.16 1.45 -22.70
C ARG A 355 -0.18 2.90 -22.48
N TYR A 356 -0.44 3.24 -21.23
CA TYR A 356 -0.98 4.49 -20.78
C TYR A 356 0.11 5.26 -20.05
N TYR A 357 0.29 6.54 -20.36
CA TYR A 357 1.33 7.36 -19.75
C TYR A 357 0.80 8.72 -19.37
N HIS A 358 1.14 9.13 -18.16
CA HIS A 358 0.96 10.47 -17.65
C HIS A 358 2.30 11.19 -17.54
N ARG A 359 2.26 12.51 -17.55
CA ARG A 359 3.37 13.39 -17.24
C ARG A 359 2.90 14.48 -16.30
N TYR A 360 3.71 14.79 -15.30
CA TYR A 360 3.33 15.69 -14.24
C TYR A 360 4.32 16.82 -14.08
N ASP A 361 3.83 17.97 -13.58
CA ASP A 361 4.65 18.96 -12.92
C ASP A 361 4.52 18.75 -11.42
N GLU A 362 5.64 18.49 -10.76
CA GLU A 362 5.76 18.42 -9.32
C GLU A 362 6.34 19.72 -8.78
N GLU A 363 5.59 20.37 -7.91
CA GLU A 363 6.07 21.50 -7.13
C GLU A 363 6.46 21.03 -5.74
N ARG A 364 7.64 21.45 -5.29
CA ARG A 364 8.10 21.26 -3.91
C ARG A 364 8.73 22.56 -3.42
N ASN A 365 8.11 23.16 -2.40
CA ASN A 365 8.61 24.40 -1.77
C ASN A 365 8.88 25.54 -2.78
N GLY A 366 8.03 25.70 -3.78
CA GLY A 366 8.15 26.72 -4.82
C GLY A 366 9.06 26.36 -5.99
N ASN A 367 9.63 25.15 -6.03
CA ASN A 367 10.40 24.67 -7.17
C ASN A 367 9.57 23.65 -7.97
N ILE A 368 9.53 23.83 -9.29
CA ILE A 368 8.80 22.93 -10.20
C ILE A 368 9.79 22.05 -10.95
N THR A 369 9.43 20.77 -11.04
CA THR A 369 10.11 19.80 -11.87
C THR A 369 9.08 19.04 -12.70
N THR A 370 9.26 19.00 -14.01
CA THR A 370 8.43 18.15 -14.87
C THR A 370 8.99 16.73 -14.84
N THR A 371 8.14 15.74 -14.53
CA THR A 371 8.54 14.32 -14.50
C THR A 371 8.84 13.79 -15.91
N ASP A 372 9.52 12.66 -15.98
CA ASP A 372 9.49 11.83 -17.18
C ASP A 372 8.08 11.25 -17.37
N TRP A 373 7.86 10.55 -18.49
CA TRP A 373 6.62 9.84 -18.73
C TRP A 373 6.48 8.63 -17.80
N GLU A 374 5.45 8.63 -16.99
CA GLU A 374 5.13 7.55 -16.05
C GLU A 374 4.06 6.64 -16.66
N GLU A 375 4.34 5.35 -16.73
CA GLU A 375 3.35 4.35 -17.14
C GLU A 375 2.32 4.19 -16.02
N VAL A 376 1.04 4.26 -16.37
CA VAL A 376 -0.10 4.14 -15.44
C VAL A 376 -1.02 3.02 -15.92
N ASP A 377 -1.88 2.50 -15.05
CA ASP A 377 -2.89 1.54 -15.45
C ASP A 377 -4.04 2.20 -16.24
N GLU A 378 -4.83 1.37 -16.90
CA GLU A 378 -5.95 1.81 -17.74
C GLU A 378 -7.01 2.57 -16.95
N ASP A 379 -7.40 2.04 -15.78
CA ASP A 379 -8.46 2.63 -14.96
C ASP A 379 -8.05 4.03 -14.49
N PHE A 380 -6.82 4.17 -14.00
CA PHE A 380 -6.28 5.45 -13.56
C PHE A 380 -6.14 6.46 -14.72
N TYR A 381 -5.73 5.99 -15.91
CA TYR A 381 -5.64 6.84 -17.10
C TYR A 381 -7.02 7.37 -17.50
N VAL A 382 -8.02 6.47 -17.57
CA VAL A 382 -9.40 6.81 -17.98
C VAL A 382 -10.06 7.72 -16.95
N GLU A 383 -9.85 7.48 -15.66
CA GLU A 383 -10.36 8.34 -14.58
C GLU A 383 -9.79 9.76 -14.67
N ASN A 384 -8.54 9.90 -15.09
CA ASN A 384 -7.85 11.20 -15.18
C ASN A 384 -7.97 11.88 -16.55
N LEU A 385 -8.69 11.30 -17.53
CA LEU A 385 -8.96 11.97 -18.80
C LEU A 385 -9.56 13.40 -18.64
N PRO A 386 -10.47 13.69 -17.68
CA PRO A 386 -11.01 15.03 -17.49
C PRO A 386 -10.06 15.97 -16.74
N ASN A 387 -8.92 15.49 -16.20
CA ASN A 387 -8.11 16.19 -15.19
C ASN A 387 -6.85 16.87 -15.74
N LEU A 388 -6.73 17.07 -17.06
CA LEU A 388 -5.59 17.77 -17.64
C LEU A 388 -5.48 19.20 -17.06
N HIS A 389 -4.27 19.59 -16.63
CA HIS A 389 -3.96 20.84 -15.92
C HIS A 389 -4.68 20.99 -14.56
N MET A 390 -5.15 19.86 -14.01
CA MET A 390 -5.63 19.80 -12.63
C MET A 390 -4.54 19.29 -11.70
N THR A 391 -4.54 19.78 -10.49
CA THR A 391 -3.78 19.20 -9.39
C THR A 391 -4.44 17.87 -9.02
N LEU A 392 -3.70 16.77 -9.02
CA LEU A 392 -4.16 15.46 -8.54
C LEU A 392 -3.81 15.24 -7.07
N GLU A 393 -2.69 15.82 -6.63
CA GLU A 393 -2.27 15.80 -5.23
C GLU A 393 -1.81 17.19 -4.81
N SER A 394 -2.20 17.64 -3.64
CA SER A 394 -1.67 18.87 -3.05
C SER A 394 -1.52 18.79 -1.54
N LYS A 395 -0.45 19.38 -1.03
CA LYS A 395 -0.14 19.51 0.39
C LYS A 395 0.41 20.90 0.66
N PRO A 396 -0.43 21.85 1.07
CA PRO A 396 0.02 23.16 1.54
C PRO A 396 0.91 23.09 2.78
N PHE A 397 1.63 24.17 3.08
CA PHE A 397 2.30 24.34 4.37
C PHE A 397 1.30 24.18 5.52
N GLY A 398 1.71 23.62 6.64
CA GLY A 398 0.86 23.37 7.79
C GLY A 398 -0.13 22.20 7.62
N VAL A 399 0.02 21.40 6.56
CA VAL A 399 -0.71 20.15 6.34
C VAL A 399 0.26 18.98 6.52
N PHE A 400 -0.14 17.95 7.26
CA PHE A 400 0.68 16.73 7.38
C PHE A 400 0.67 15.96 6.07
N ALA A 401 1.71 15.16 5.83
CA ALA A 401 1.85 14.41 4.59
C ALA A 401 0.71 13.42 4.34
N GLU A 402 0.17 12.81 5.40
CA GLU A 402 -0.98 11.89 5.33
C GLU A 402 -2.34 12.59 5.15
N ASP A 403 -2.41 13.90 5.42
CA ASP A 403 -3.63 14.72 5.27
C ASP A 403 -3.61 15.50 3.93
N ARG A 404 -2.76 15.12 2.99
CA ARG A 404 -2.71 15.72 1.65
C ARG A 404 -4.05 15.55 0.93
N PHE A 405 -4.33 16.45 0.03
CA PHE A 405 -5.52 16.40 -0.80
C PHE A 405 -5.24 15.59 -2.05
N GLU A 406 -6.07 14.60 -2.32
CA GLU A 406 -5.94 13.69 -3.48
C GLU A 406 -7.08 13.86 -4.49
N GLU A 407 -8.03 14.75 -4.21
CA GLU A 407 -9.11 15.05 -5.14
C GLU A 407 -8.64 16.06 -6.21
N PRO A 408 -8.95 15.82 -7.51
CA PRO A 408 -8.61 16.74 -8.57
C PRO A 408 -9.19 18.13 -8.36
N THR A 409 -8.31 19.15 -8.38
CA THR A 409 -8.66 20.56 -8.21
C THR A 409 -7.90 21.44 -9.20
N PRO A 410 -8.38 22.65 -9.53
CA PRO A 410 -7.62 23.58 -10.35
C PRO A 410 -6.24 23.82 -9.77
N ALA A 411 -5.21 23.89 -10.62
CA ALA A 411 -3.82 24.01 -10.20
C ALA A 411 -3.60 25.27 -9.35
N GLY A 412 -3.14 25.07 -8.10
CA GLY A 412 -2.92 26.13 -7.14
C GLY A 412 -4.14 26.53 -6.31
N MET A 413 -5.35 26.03 -6.58
CA MET A 413 -6.56 26.37 -5.83
C MET A 413 -6.46 26.03 -4.33
N ALA A 414 -5.78 24.95 -3.99
CA ALA A 414 -5.57 24.53 -2.60
C ALA A 414 -4.73 25.51 -1.77
N TYR A 415 -4.04 26.45 -2.43
CA TYR A 415 -3.18 27.47 -1.81
C TYR A 415 -3.82 28.86 -1.75
N VAL A 416 -5.02 29.02 -2.27
CA VAL A 416 -5.78 30.27 -2.20
C VAL A 416 -6.21 30.51 -0.75
N ASP A 417 -6.18 31.78 -0.32
CA ASP A 417 -6.49 32.23 1.04
C ASP A 417 -5.45 31.84 2.12
N ASP A 418 -4.28 31.33 1.70
CA ASP A 418 -3.14 31.09 2.57
C ASP A 418 -2.06 32.16 2.29
N GLY A 419 -1.87 33.07 3.24
CA GLY A 419 -0.93 34.21 3.13
C GLY A 419 0.54 33.82 2.88
N ASN A 420 0.92 32.56 2.98
CA ASN A 420 2.23 32.07 2.57
C ASN A 420 2.42 32.05 1.05
N TYR A 421 1.33 32.03 0.28
CA TYR A 421 1.36 31.87 -1.18
C TYR A 421 0.92 33.09 -1.96
N GLY A 422 0.16 34.00 -1.37
CA GLY A 422 -0.38 35.15 -2.08
C GLY A 422 -1.21 36.07 -1.18
N GLU A 423 -1.98 36.92 -1.81
CA GLU A 423 -2.88 37.86 -1.15
C GLU A 423 -4.10 38.17 -2.03
N TRP A 424 -5.19 38.64 -1.39
CA TRP A 424 -6.38 39.10 -2.10
C TRP A 424 -6.17 40.52 -2.61
N GLU A 425 -6.29 40.72 -3.93
CA GLU A 425 -6.28 42.04 -4.57
C GLU A 425 -7.64 42.40 -5.12
N GLU A 426 -7.97 43.68 -5.09
CA GLU A 426 -9.18 44.23 -5.67
C GLU A 426 -8.88 44.76 -7.08
N ASN A 427 -9.66 44.34 -8.08
CA ASN A 427 -9.55 44.89 -9.42
C ASN A 427 -10.34 46.19 -9.58
N SER A 428 -10.18 46.85 -10.74
CA SER A 428 -10.84 48.11 -11.04
C SER A 428 -12.37 48.07 -11.07
N SER A 429 -12.97 46.88 -11.08
CA SER A 429 -14.44 46.68 -11.01
C SER A 429 -14.95 46.39 -9.60
N GLY A 430 -14.09 46.42 -8.56
CA GLY A 430 -14.43 46.13 -7.19
C GLY A 430 -14.53 44.63 -6.85
N SER A 431 -14.08 43.77 -7.73
CA SER A 431 -14.04 42.31 -7.50
C SER A 431 -12.68 41.87 -6.96
N TYR A 432 -12.70 40.96 -6.00
CA TYR A 432 -11.48 40.42 -5.40
C TYR A 432 -11.03 39.14 -6.11
N TYR A 433 -9.72 39.06 -6.35
CA TYR A 433 -9.06 37.88 -6.88
C TYR A 433 -7.80 37.59 -6.09
N TRP A 434 -7.40 36.29 -6.06
CA TRP A 434 -6.20 35.84 -5.38
C TRP A 434 -4.99 36.02 -6.29
N ARG A 435 -4.03 36.81 -5.84
CA ARG A 435 -2.76 36.99 -6.51
C ARG A 435 -1.68 36.19 -5.82
N PHE A 436 -1.12 35.22 -6.54
CA PHE A 436 0.04 34.49 -6.05
C PHE A 436 1.29 35.37 -6.03
N TYR A 437 2.12 35.21 -4.98
CA TYR A 437 3.43 35.84 -4.98
C TYR A 437 4.28 35.34 -6.15
N PRO A 438 5.30 36.12 -6.62
CA PRO A 438 6.08 35.78 -7.81
C PRO A 438 6.68 34.36 -7.80
N ARG A 439 6.98 33.84 -6.61
CA ARG A 439 7.49 32.50 -6.43
C ARG A 439 6.48 31.41 -6.79
N TYR A 440 5.19 31.71 -6.71
CA TYR A 440 4.09 30.77 -6.89
C TYR A 440 3.16 31.12 -8.05
N ASN A 441 3.51 32.11 -8.89
CA ASN A 441 2.67 32.53 -10.01
C ASN A 441 2.70 31.59 -11.21
N TYR A 442 3.52 30.53 -11.16
CA TYR A 442 3.62 29.53 -12.23
C TYR A 442 2.31 28.78 -12.50
N TRP A 443 1.35 28.76 -11.56
CA TRP A 443 0.02 28.19 -11.78
C TRP A 443 -0.72 28.82 -12.96
N TYR A 444 -0.44 30.10 -13.29
CA TYR A 444 -1.07 30.80 -14.40
C TYR A 444 -0.77 30.19 -15.77
N ARG A 445 0.34 29.46 -15.90
CA ARG A 445 0.76 28.83 -17.17
C ARG A 445 -0.22 27.75 -17.67
N TYR A 446 -1.01 27.19 -16.78
CA TYR A 446 -1.97 26.12 -17.12
C TYR A 446 -3.28 26.67 -17.68
N TYR A 447 -3.48 27.97 -17.65
CA TYR A 447 -4.71 28.64 -18.08
C TYR A 447 -4.40 29.70 -19.14
N GLY A 448 -5.43 30.04 -19.95
CA GLY A 448 -5.26 31.04 -21.02
C GLY A 448 -4.93 32.44 -20.51
N GLY A 449 -4.50 33.32 -21.41
CA GLY A 449 -3.94 34.63 -21.10
C GLY A 449 -4.81 35.63 -20.36
N ASP A 450 -6.10 35.34 -20.21
CA ASP A 450 -7.07 36.15 -19.45
C ASP A 450 -7.23 35.68 -17.99
N PHE A 451 -6.47 34.67 -17.57
CA PHE A 451 -6.50 34.18 -16.21
C PHE A 451 -5.61 35.01 -15.29
N TYR A 452 -6.21 35.79 -14.40
CA TYR A 452 -5.53 36.68 -13.47
C TYR A 452 -5.46 36.15 -12.03
N GLY A 453 -6.11 35.03 -11.75
CA GLY A 453 -6.20 34.42 -10.43
C GLY A 453 -7.62 33.98 -10.11
N TYR A 454 -7.78 33.36 -8.95
CA TYR A 454 -9.07 32.82 -8.49
C TYR A 454 -9.90 33.90 -7.78
N GLY A 455 -11.18 34.03 -8.15
CA GLY A 455 -12.09 34.95 -7.49
C GLY A 455 -12.56 34.46 -6.12
N ARG A 456 -12.92 35.39 -5.20
CA ARG A 456 -13.45 35.03 -3.86
C ARG A 456 -14.67 34.11 -3.90
N THR A 457 -15.61 34.38 -4.82
CA THR A 457 -16.79 33.53 -4.96
C THR A 457 -16.45 32.12 -5.41
N GLU A 458 -15.47 32.02 -6.28
CA GLU A 458 -14.99 30.74 -6.79
C GLU A 458 -14.26 29.93 -5.70
N TYR A 459 -13.43 30.62 -4.91
CA TYR A 459 -12.79 29.98 -3.75
C TYR A 459 -13.79 29.55 -2.69
N ALA A 460 -14.85 30.34 -2.43
CA ALA A 460 -15.90 29.96 -1.52
C ALA A 460 -16.65 28.70 -1.99
N ASP A 461 -16.92 28.60 -3.30
CA ASP A 461 -17.48 27.38 -3.91
C ASP A 461 -16.55 26.18 -3.71
N TYR A 462 -15.25 26.34 -4.03
CA TYR A 462 -14.26 25.31 -3.81
C TYR A 462 -14.19 24.88 -2.34
N SER A 463 -14.12 25.83 -1.41
CA SER A 463 -14.02 25.54 0.03
C SER A 463 -15.21 24.72 0.54
N SER A 464 -16.42 25.03 0.05
CA SER A 464 -17.61 24.24 0.37
C SER A 464 -17.61 22.87 -0.28
N HIS A 465 -17.02 22.75 -1.48
CA HIS A 465 -16.94 21.50 -2.22
C HIS A 465 -15.86 20.55 -1.66
N ARG A 466 -14.75 21.10 -1.21
CA ARG A 466 -13.60 20.35 -0.67
C ARG A 466 -13.98 19.38 0.45
N THR A 467 -14.94 19.75 1.31
CA THR A 467 -15.41 18.88 2.39
C THR A 467 -16.17 17.65 1.89
N SER A 468 -16.55 17.61 0.61
CA SER A 468 -17.28 16.49 0.01
C SER A 468 -16.40 15.35 -0.49
N GLY A 469 -15.06 15.52 -0.52
CA GLY A 469 -14.11 14.53 -1.07
C GLY A 469 -14.31 14.28 -2.56
N LYS A 470 -14.69 15.31 -3.35
CA LYS A 470 -14.95 15.21 -4.78
C LYS A 470 -14.09 16.18 -5.57
N ALA A 471 -13.78 15.80 -6.82
CA ALA A 471 -13.11 16.68 -7.76
C ALA A 471 -13.87 17.98 -7.99
N TYR A 472 -13.15 19.11 -8.04
CA TYR A 472 -13.72 20.45 -8.27
C TYR A 472 -13.25 21.00 -9.62
N TYR A 473 -14.17 21.17 -10.56
CA TYR A 473 -13.91 21.67 -11.91
C TYR A 473 -14.38 23.13 -12.14
N GLY A 474 -14.73 23.85 -11.08
CA GLY A 474 -15.33 25.18 -11.19
C GLY A 474 -16.79 25.12 -11.65
N ARG A 475 -17.37 26.30 -11.92
CA ARG A 475 -18.73 26.45 -12.42
C ARG A 475 -18.80 26.14 -13.90
N LYS A 476 -19.96 25.65 -14.35
CA LYS A 476 -20.25 25.50 -15.78
C LYS A 476 -20.62 26.86 -16.40
N ASP A 477 -20.14 27.08 -17.62
CA ASP A 477 -20.58 28.19 -18.45
C ASP A 477 -21.99 27.96 -19.04
N SER A 478 -22.47 28.92 -19.83
CA SER A 478 -23.78 28.83 -20.51
C SER A 478 -23.88 27.71 -21.55
N ALA A 479 -22.72 27.19 -22.01
CA ALA A 479 -22.65 26.07 -22.93
C ALA A 479 -22.52 24.71 -22.21
N GLY A 480 -22.44 24.73 -20.86
CA GLY A 480 -22.33 23.53 -20.05
C GLY A 480 -20.89 23.06 -19.79
N ASN A 481 -19.86 23.78 -20.24
CA ASN A 481 -18.46 23.45 -20.04
C ASN A 481 -18.01 23.89 -18.66
N TYR A 482 -17.20 23.07 -18.00
CA TYR A 482 -16.55 23.45 -16.75
C TYR A 482 -15.45 24.48 -16.96
N ALA A 483 -15.18 25.29 -15.93
CA ALA A 483 -14.14 26.30 -15.96
C ALA A 483 -12.73 25.71 -16.03
N TYR A 484 -12.52 24.48 -15.52
CA TYR A 484 -11.23 23.79 -15.43
C TYR A 484 -11.32 22.36 -15.94
N GLY A 485 -10.15 21.72 -16.14
CA GLY A 485 -10.01 20.36 -16.66
C GLY A 485 -9.91 20.31 -18.18
N SER A 486 -9.82 19.10 -18.72
CA SER A 486 -9.42 18.80 -20.09
C SER A 486 -10.30 19.41 -21.20
N GLN A 487 -11.54 19.71 -20.90
CA GLN A 487 -12.50 20.32 -21.85
C GLN A 487 -12.71 21.83 -21.63
N SER A 488 -12.02 22.39 -20.64
CA SER A 488 -12.14 23.80 -20.33
C SER A 488 -11.52 24.66 -21.43
N ARG A 489 -12.22 25.72 -21.83
CA ARG A 489 -11.67 26.73 -22.76
C ARG A 489 -10.38 27.33 -22.21
N ASN A 490 -10.30 27.60 -20.90
CA ASN A 490 -9.12 28.16 -20.26
C ASN A 490 -7.89 27.25 -20.41
N VAL A 491 -8.09 25.93 -20.30
CA VAL A 491 -7.03 24.93 -20.50
C VAL A 491 -6.66 24.82 -21.97
N LEU A 492 -7.64 24.65 -22.85
CA LEU A 492 -7.43 24.42 -24.30
C LEU A 492 -6.75 25.63 -25.01
N THR A 493 -6.87 26.84 -24.48
CA THR A 493 -6.22 28.05 -24.99
C THR A 493 -4.90 28.37 -24.30
N SER A 494 -4.44 27.56 -23.35
CA SER A 494 -3.19 27.77 -22.65
C SER A 494 -1.97 27.40 -23.50
N ASN A 495 -0.84 28.07 -23.26
CA ASN A 495 0.43 27.72 -23.88
C ASN A 495 0.87 26.31 -23.46
N ALA A 496 0.62 25.93 -22.21
CA ALA A 496 0.96 24.60 -21.69
C ALA A 496 0.24 23.49 -22.49
N PHE A 497 -1.05 23.68 -22.83
CA PHE A 497 -1.77 22.73 -23.67
C PHE A 497 -1.20 22.69 -25.10
N ALA A 498 -0.95 23.83 -25.70
CA ALA A 498 -0.41 23.91 -27.07
C ALA A 498 0.97 23.22 -27.21
N GLU A 499 1.77 23.22 -26.15
CA GLU A 499 3.08 22.58 -26.10
C GLU A 499 3.04 21.10 -25.72
N SER A 500 1.93 20.62 -25.13
CA SER A 500 1.75 19.23 -24.69
C SER A 500 1.69 18.24 -25.88
N HIS A 501 2.00 16.98 -25.61
CA HIS A 501 1.79 15.89 -26.57
C HIS A 501 0.31 15.77 -26.93
N LEU A 502 -0.56 15.85 -25.95
CA LEU A 502 -2.00 15.78 -26.12
C LEU A 502 -2.53 16.90 -27.03
N GLY A 503 -2.09 18.15 -26.82
CA GLY A 503 -2.47 19.29 -27.67
C GLY A 503 -2.02 19.13 -29.11
N LYS A 504 -0.78 18.68 -29.35
CA LYS A 504 -0.21 18.42 -30.68
C LYS A 504 -0.83 17.22 -31.40
N SER A 505 -1.32 16.23 -30.67
CA SER A 505 -1.88 14.99 -31.22
C SER A 505 -3.38 15.04 -31.52
N GLY A 506 -4.05 16.18 -31.35
CA GLY A 506 -5.48 16.35 -31.66
C GLY A 506 -6.41 16.33 -30.44
N GLY A 507 -5.84 16.45 -29.24
CA GLY A 507 -6.55 16.69 -27.99
C GLY A 507 -7.27 15.46 -27.42
N ILE A 508 -7.97 15.72 -26.32
CA ILE A 508 -8.63 14.65 -25.52
C ILE A 508 -9.69 13.88 -26.32
N GLN A 509 -10.39 14.56 -27.25
CA GLN A 509 -11.43 13.94 -28.06
C GLN A 509 -10.88 12.80 -28.93
N ARG A 510 -9.69 12.98 -29.48
CA ARG A 510 -9.04 11.95 -30.29
C ARG A 510 -8.67 10.75 -29.43
N VAL A 511 -8.07 10.98 -28.27
CA VAL A 511 -7.74 9.92 -27.30
C VAL A 511 -8.99 9.13 -26.90
N THR A 512 -10.06 9.82 -26.53
CA THR A 512 -11.34 9.20 -26.15
C THR A 512 -11.91 8.34 -27.29
N ASN A 513 -11.83 8.82 -28.54
CA ASN A 513 -12.31 8.07 -29.71
C ASN A 513 -11.47 6.82 -29.94
N SER A 514 -10.15 6.89 -29.78
CA SER A 514 -9.25 5.74 -29.93
C SER A 514 -9.52 4.68 -28.88
N LEU A 515 -9.69 5.07 -27.62
CA LEU A 515 -10.04 4.15 -26.52
C LEU A 515 -11.40 3.48 -26.76
N ARG A 516 -12.41 4.25 -27.23
CA ARG A 516 -13.73 3.69 -27.56
C ARG A 516 -13.67 2.68 -28.70
N LYS A 517 -12.90 2.94 -29.74
CA LYS A 517 -12.69 1.98 -30.84
C LYS A 517 -12.00 0.70 -30.37
N ALA A 518 -11.11 0.80 -29.39
CA ALA A 518 -10.48 -0.35 -28.75
C ALA A 518 -11.40 -1.09 -27.74
N GLY A 519 -12.66 -0.65 -27.58
CA GLY A 519 -13.62 -1.27 -26.66
C GLY A 519 -13.46 -0.83 -25.21
N ILE A 520 -12.63 0.18 -24.95
CA ILE A 520 -12.37 0.72 -23.62
C ILE A 520 -13.40 1.81 -23.30
N ALA A 521 -14.13 1.67 -22.19
CA ALA A 521 -15.17 2.61 -21.77
C ALA A 521 -14.56 3.91 -21.26
N ALA A 522 -14.29 4.87 -22.16
CA ALA A 522 -14.00 6.25 -21.75
C ALA A 522 -15.31 6.94 -21.36
N ARG A 523 -15.39 7.49 -20.14
CA ARG A 523 -16.53 8.30 -19.70
C ARG A 523 -16.62 9.56 -20.56
N GLU A 524 -17.70 9.70 -21.32
CA GLU A 524 -17.94 10.89 -22.16
C GLU A 524 -18.30 12.13 -21.36
N ASP A 525 -18.93 11.93 -20.23
CA ASP A 525 -19.38 13.02 -19.35
C ASP A 525 -18.33 13.24 -18.26
N GLY A 526 -17.97 14.52 -18.04
CA GLY A 526 -17.21 14.90 -16.86
C GLY A 526 -17.85 14.32 -15.60
N PRO A 527 -17.17 14.30 -14.46
CA PRO A 527 -17.55 13.50 -13.31
C PRO A 527 -19.02 13.71 -12.98
N GLN A 528 -19.79 12.64 -13.07
CA GLN A 528 -21.18 12.70 -12.64
C GLN A 528 -21.15 13.06 -11.16
N SER A 529 -21.75 14.22 -10.84
CA SER A 529 -22.07 14.56 -9.45
C SER A 529 -22.83 13.38 -8.89
N GLY A 530 -22.14 12.57 -8.06
CA GLY A 530 -22.77 11.40 -7.44
C GLY A 530 -24.06 11.82 -6.75
N LYS A 531 -25.12 11.10 -7.07
CA LYS A 531 -26.39 11.17 -6.36
C LYS A 531 -26.23 10.62 -4.96
#